data_b1d29a4d81348810a4b382d1e14b68ce
#
_entry.id   b1d29a4d81348810a4b382d1e14b68ce
#
_cell.length_a   1.000
_cell.length_b   1.000
_cell.length_c   1.000
_cell.angle_alpha   90.00
_cell.angle_beta   90.00
_cell.angle_gamma   90.00
#
_symmetry.space_group_name_H-M   'P 1'
#
loop_
_entity.id
_entity.type
_entity.pdbx_description
1 polymer ?
#
loop_
_entity_poly.entity_id
_entity_poly.type
_entity_poly.pdbx_seq_one_letter_code
_entity_poly.pdbx_strand_id
1 'polypeptide(L)'
;MMLNIIQASGIEHQALNELIRASEGDCEIDGCCGQRFIGAGMSGRDITINGVPGNALGAYLNGGTLTVRGSAQDAVGDTMNDGTIVVHGNIGDAAGYAMRGGRIYVR
;
A
#
# COMPACT_ATOMS: atom_id res chain seq x y z
N MET A 1 7.85 7.10 19.87
CA MET A 1 7.25 6.88 18.54
C MET A 1 6.15 5.84 18.65
N MET A 2 4.99 6.15 18.15
CA MET A 2 3.85 5.25 18.24
C MET A 2 3.51 4.67 16.87
N LEU A 3 3.35 3.35 16.81
CA LEU A 3 2.83 2.68 15.63
C LEU A 3 1.31 2.69 15.69
N ASN A 4 0.67 3.22 14.65
CA ASN A 4 -0.78 3.20 14.53
C ASN A 4 -1.21 1.86 13.93
N ILE A 5 -2.12 1.17 14.62
CA ILE A 5 -2.70 -0.07 14.12
C ILE A 5 -4.13 0.20 13.67
N ILE A 6 -4.42 -0.09 12.40
CA ILE A 6 -5.73 0.14 11.80
C ILE A 6 -6.35 -1.20 11.45
N GLN A 7 -7.57 -1.44 11.94
CA GLN A 7 -8.34 -2.63 11.61
C GLN A 7 -9.15 -2.37 10.34
N ALA A 8 -8.82 -3.09 9.27
CA ALA A 8 -9.41 -2.86 7.96
C ALA A 8 -10.62 -3.75 7.66
N SER A 9 -10.85 -4.79 8.46
CA SER A 9 -11.94 -5.74 8.20
C SER A 9 -13.29 -5.04 8.09
N GLY A 10 -13.97 -5.23 6.96
CA GLY A 10 -15.29 -4.65 6.74
C GLY A 10 -15.31 -3.17 6.39
N ILE A 11 -14.15 -2.53 6.28
CA ILE A 11 -14.04 -1.12 5.92
C ILE A 11 -13.81 -1.01 4.39
N GLU A 12 -14.60 -0.18 3.72
CA GLU A 12 -14.41 0.00 2.29
C GLU A 12 -13.19 0.90 2.01
N HIS A 13 -12.70 0.87 0.77
CA HIS A 13 -11.39 1.42 0.46
C HIS A 13 -11.25 2.92 0.70
N GLN A 14 -12.28 3.71 0.45
CA GLN A 14 -12.19 5.16 0.66
C GLN A 14 -12.06 5.49 2.14
N ALA A 15 -12.87 4.87 2.98
CA ALA A 15 -12.80 5.07 4.42
C ALA A 15 -11.46 4.60 4.99
N LEU A 16 -10.95 3.47 4.52
CA LEU A 16 -9.65 2.97 4.97
C LEU A 16 -8.53 3.96 4.62
N ASN A 17 -8.50 4.46 3.38
CA ASN A 17 -7.47 5.40 2.96
C ASN A 17 -7.57 6.74 3.71
N GLU A 18 -8.77 7.18 4.07
CA GLU A 18 -8.94 8.35 4.91
C GLU A 18 -8.37 8.14 6.32
N LEU A 19 -8.61 6.96 6.91
CA LEU A 19 -8.03 6.62 8.22
C LEU A 19 -6.50 6.63 8.16
N ILE A 20 -5.92 6.08 7.10
CA ILE A 20 -4.48 6.08 6.93
C ILE A 20 -3.94 7.50 6.82
N ARG A 21 -4.58 8.35 6.03
CA ARG A 21 -4.15 9.74 5.87
C ARG A 21 -4.29 10.54 7.17
N ALA A 22 -5.34 10.27 7.94
CA ALA A 22 -5.59 10.97 9.20
C ALA A 22 -4.62 10.55 10.30
N SER A 23 -4.06 9.34 10.23
CA SER A 23 -3.04 8.90 11.18
C SER A 23 -1.71 9.60 10.89
N GLU A 24 -0.93 9.84 11.93
CA GLU A 24 0.39 10.44 11.77
C GLU A 24 1.46 9.37 11.98
N GLY A 25 2.48 9.38 11.11
CA GLY A 25 3.60 8.45 11.21
C GLY A 25 3.31 7.09 10.60
N ASP A 26 3.99 6.09 11.12
CA ASP A 26 3.93 4.75 10.58
C ASP A 26 2.64 4.03 10.98
N CYS A 27 2.16 3.15 10.09
CA CYS A 27 0.94 2.39 10.30
C CYS A 27 1.16 0.91 10.06
N GLU A 28 0.38 0.10 10.78
CA GLU A 28 0.18 -1.30 10.45
C GLU A 28 -1.32 -1.52 10.22
N ILE A 29 -1.67 -2.15 9.10
CA ILE A 29 -3.06 -2.37 8.71
C ILE A 29 -3.34 -3.85 8.81
N ASP A 30 -4.26 -4.22 9.70
CA ASP A 30 -4.67 -5.61 9.90
C ASP A 30 -6.00 -5.88 9.22
N GLY A 31 -6.18 -7.10 8.72
CA GLY A 31 -7.44 -7.55 8.15
C GLY A 31 -7.75 -6.95 6.79
N CYS A 32 -6.72 -6.55 6.05
CA CYS A 32 -6.93 -6.04 4.70
C CYS A 32 -7.46 -7.14 3.79
N CYS A 33 -8.50 -6.84 3.04
CA CYS A 33 -9.15 -7.80 2.15
C CYS A 33 -9.71 -7.09 0.93
N GLY A 34 -8.87 -6.86 -0.07
CA GLY A 34 -9.28 -6.34 -1.36
C GLY A 34 -9.52 -4.83 -1.44
N GLN A 35 -9.20 -4.07 -0.41
CA GLN A 35 -9.34 -2.62 -0.48
C GLN A 35 -8.33 -2.03 -1.47
N ARG A 36 -8.83 -1.21 -2.40
CA ARG A 36 -8.03 -0.62 -3.47
C ARG A 36 -7.33 0.65 -3.04
N PHE A 37 -6.31 1.05 -3.78
CA PHE A 37 -5.62 2.34 -3.66
C PHE A 37 -4.95 2.58 -2.32
N ILE A 38 -4.61 1.53 -1.58
CA ILE A 38 -3.94 1.72 -0.29
C ILE A 38 -2.60 2.42 -0.51
N GLY A 39 -2.36 3.49 0.25
CA GLY A 39 -1.14 4.27 0.16
C GLY A 39 -1.05 5.18 -1.05
N ALA A 40 -2.13 5.33 -1.82
CA ALA A 40 -2.11 6.14 -3.04
C ALA A 40 -1.72 7.59 -2.74
N GLY A 41 -0.72 8.09 -3.48
CA GLY A 41 -0.27 9.47 -3.37
C GLY A 41 0.47 9.82 -2.09
N MET A 42 0.74 8.87 -1.23
CA MET A 42 1.40 9.13 0.05
C MET A 42 2.90 9.32 -0.12
N SER A 43 3.53 9.91 0.89
CA SER A 43 4.97 10.11 0.90
C SER A 43 5.52 10.03 2.32
N GLY A 44 6.77 9.56 2.45
CA GLY A 44 7.55 9.66 3.68
C GLY A 44 7.06 8.82 4.86
N ARG A 45 6.24 7.79 4.62
CA ARG A 45 5.70 6.96 5.69
C ARG A 45 5.99 5.50 5.42
N ASP A 46 6.11 4.73 6.49
CA ASP A 46 6.21 3.27 6.42
C ASP A 46 4.88 2.65 6.81
N ILE A 47 4.30 1.90 5.90
CA ILE A 47 3.01 1.26 6.09
C ILE A 47 3.18 -0.23 5.86
N THR A 48 2.80 -1.02 6.87
CA THR A 48 2.81 -2.48 6.78
C THR A 48 1.38 -2.97 6.65
N ILE A 49 1.13 -3.83 5.68
CA ILE A 49 -0.20 -4.34 5.38
C ILE A 49 -0.22 -5.84 5.63
N ASN A 50 -1.07 -6.26 6.56
CA ASN A 50 -1.33 -7.68 6.82
C ASN A 50 -2.63 -8.05 6.12
N GLY A 51 -2.54 -9.01 5.20
CA GLY A 51 -3.67 -9.40 4.37
C GLY A 51 -3.40 -9.15 2.90
N VAL A 52 -4.47 -9.02 2.11
CA VAL A 52 -4.39 -8.87 0.66
C VAL A 52 -5.01 -7.53 0.25
N PRO A 53 -4.20 -6.51 -0.03
CA PRO A 53 -4.71 -5.27 -0.57
C PRO A 53 -5.28 -5.48 -1.98
N GLY A 54 -6.18 -4.62 -2.38
CA GLY A 54 -6.78 -4.65 -3.71
C GLY A 54 -5.90 -3.96 -4.74
N ASN A 55 -6.49 -3.71 -5.90
CA ASN A 55 -5.77 -3.12 -7.03
C ASN A 55 -5.20 -1.74 -6.72
N ALA A 56 -4.17 -1.37 -7.45
CA ALA A 56 -3.53 -0.06 -7.39
C ALA A 56 -2.92 0.27 -6.03
N LEU A 57 -2.38 -0.75 -5.35
CA LEU A 57 -1.58 -0.52 -4.14
C LEU A 57 -0.45 0.43 -4.45
N GLY A 58 -0.32 1.52 -3.69
CA GLY A 58 0.77 2.47 -3.87
C GLY A 58 0.72 3.27 -5.16
N ALA A 59 -0.45 3.38 -5.79
CA ALA A 59 -0.59 4.22 -6.98
C ALA A 59 -0.17 5.66 -6.64
N TYR A 60 0.64 6.27 -7.50
CA TYR A 60 1.19 7.62 -7.30
C TYR A 60 2.03 7.78 -6.02
N LEU A 61 2.52 6.69 -5.45
CA LEU A 61 3.35 6.76 -4.24
C LEU A 61 4.53 7.69 -4.49
N ASN A 62 4.86 8.53 -3.53
CA ASN A 62 5.86 9.56 -3.67
C ASN A 62 6.90 9.55 -2.55
N GLY A 63 7.25 8.37 -2.08
CA GLY A 63 8.25 8.17 -1.04
C GLY A 63 7.74 7.27 0.07
N GLY A 64 8.64 6.84 0.94
CA GLY A 64 8.33 5.91 2.02
C GLY A 64 8.30 4.46 1.56
N THR A 65 7.77 3.58 2.40
CA THR A 65 7.77 2.14 2.14
C THR A 65 6.40 1.54 2.43
N LEU A 66 5.90 0.75 1.49
CA LEU A 66 4.73 -0.11 1.70
C LEU A 66 5.22 -1.55 1.73
N THR A 67 4.94 -2.26 2.82
CA THR A 67 5.30 -3.66 2.97
C THR A 67 4.02 -4.48 3.10
N VAL A 68 3.83 -5.42 2.17
CA VAL A 68 2.67 -6.33 2.20
C VAL A 68 3.13 -7.68 2.69
N ARG A 69 2.56 -8.14 3.78
CA ARG A 69 2.77 -9.50 4.31
C ARG A 69 1.70 -10.42 3.75
N GLY A 70 1.78 -10.68 2.46
CA GLY A 70 0.83 -11.46 1.71
C GLY A 70 0.91 -11.10 0.25
N SER A 71 -0.11 -11.50 -0.51
CA SER A 71 -0.17 -11.20 -1.93
C SER A 71 -0.86 -9.86 -2.18
N ALA A 72 -0.54 -9.23 -3.29
CA ALA A 72 -1.24 -8.05 -3.78
C ALA A 72 -1.94 -8.41 -5.11
N GLN A 73 -2.72 -7.48 -5.64
CA GLN A 73 -3.48 -7.71 -6.86
C GLN A 73 -2.87 -6.92 -8.03
N ASP A 74 -3.71 -6.36 -8.90
CA ASP A 74 -3.21 -5.74 -10.13
C ASP A 74 -2.76 -4.29 -9.90
N ALA A 75 -1.93 -3.79 -10.81
CA ALA A 75 -1.50 -2.40 -10.89
C ALA A 75 -0.75 -1.90 -9.63
N VAL A 76 0.03 -2.78 -9.00
CA VAL A 76 0.91 -2.38 -7.89
C VAL A 76 1.87 -1.30 -8.38
N GLY A 77 1.92 -0.16 -7.67
CA GLY A 77 2.83 0.93 -8.00
C GLY A 77 2.50 1.67 -9.30
N ASP A 78 1.23 1.64 -9.72
CA ASP A 78 0.79 2.37 -10.90
C ASP A 78 1.14 3.85 -10.77
N THR A 79 1.87 4.37 -11.75
CA THR A 79 2.34 5.77 -11.79
C THR A 79 3.12 6.19 -10.52
N MET A 80 3.82 5.24 -9.92
CA MET A 80 4.65 5.49 -8.74
C MET A 80 5.78 6.46 -9.09
N ASN A 81 6.02 7.44 -8.23
CA ASN A 81 7.03 8.46 -8.46
C ASN A 81 8.31 8.20 -7.67
N ASP A 82 8.18 7.68 -6.46
CA ASP A 82 9.32 7.42 -5.58
C ASP A 82 8.88 6.46 -4.46
N GLY A 83 9.83 5.96 -3.69
CA GLY A 83 9.56 5.07 -2.58
C GLY A 83 9.80 3.61 -2.91
N THR A 84 9.35 2.74 -2.02
CA THR A 84 9.58 1.29 -2.13
C THR A 84 8.31 0.54 -1.78
N ILE A 85 7.96 -0.45 -2.60
CA ILE A 85 6.89 -1.39 -2.29
C ILE A 85 7.51 -2.78 -2.23
N VAL A 86 7.26 -3.50 -1.12
CA VAL A 86 7.74 -4.87 -0.93
C VAL A 86 6.53 -5.77 -0.74
N VAL A 87 6.39 -6.78 -1.59
CA VAL A 87 5.29 -7.74 -1.52
C VAL A 87 5.86 -9.12 -1.22
N HIS A 88 5.47 -9.69 -0.09
CA HIS A 88 5.89 -11.03 0.34
C HIS A 88 4.92 -12.11 -0.13
N GLY A 89 4.55 -12.08 -1.39
CA GLY A 89 3.63 -13.02 -2.00
C GLY A 89 3.56 -12.79 -3.50
N ASN A 90 2.43 -13.08 -4.08
CA ASN A 90 2.23 -12.90 -5.52
C ASN A 90 1.68 -11.51 -5.82
N ILE A 91 1.90 -11.06 -7.05
CA ILE A 91 1.26 -9.86 -7.58
C ILE A 91 0.50 -10.22 -8.85
N GLY A 92 -0.45 -9.36 -9.22
CA GLY A 92 -1.18 -9.52 -10.47
C GLY A 92 -0.51 -8.80 -11.64
N ASP A 93 -1.30 -8.39 -12.60
CA ASP A 93 -0.82 -7.79 -13.85
C ASP A 93 -0.53 -6.31 -13.70
N ALA A 94 0.24 -5.77 -14.64
CA ALA A 94 0.54 -4.33 -14.79
C ALA A 94 1.24 -3.71 -13.59
N ALA A 95 2.02 -4.47 -12.82
CA ALA A 95 2.85 -3.91 -11.78
C ALA A 95 3.84 -2.91 -12.37
N GLY A 96 3.97 -1.74 -11.74
CA GLY A 96 4.87 -0.69 -12.19
C GLY A 96 4.42 0.02 -13.46
N TYR A 97 3.15 -0.10 -13.85
CA TYR A 97 2.64 0.58 -15.04
C TYR A 97 2.83 2.09 -14.91
N ALA A 98 3.39 2.71 -15.95
CA ALA A 98 3.69 4.15 -15.99
C ALA A 98 4.57 4.63 -14.81
N MET A 99 5.32 3.74 -14.19
CA MET A 99 6.19 4.05 -13.07
C MET A 99 7.27 5.05 -13.49
N ARG A 100 7.47 6.09 -12.68
CA ARG A 100 8.45 7.15 -12.95
C ARG A 100 9.68 7.03 -12.07
N GLY A 101 9.59 6.35 -10.95
CA GLY A 101 10.69 6.16 -10.02
C GLY A 101 10.28 5.22 -8.92
N GLY A 102 11.20 4.99 -7.98
CA GLY A 102 10.95 4.07 -6.90
C GLY A 102 11.30 2.63 -7.24
N ARG A 103 10.92 1.71 -6.36
CA ARG A 103 11.25 0.29 -6.49
C ARG A 103 10.09 -0.57 -6.03
N ILE A 104 9.91 -1.69 -6.71
CA ILE A 104 8.95 -2.72 -6.34
C ILE A 104 9.71 -4.04 -6.22
N TYR A 105 9.65 -4.65 -5.05
CA TYR A 105 10.25 -5.96 -4.80
C TYR A 105 9.14 -6.98 -4.54
N VAL A 106 9.21 -8.11 -5.22
CA VAL A 106 8.30 -9.23 -5.02
C VAL A 106 9.13 -10.42 -4.56
N ARG A 107 8.76 -10.99 -3.45
CA ARG A 107 9.52 -12.09 -2.84
C ARG A 107 8.79 -13.40 -2.86
#